data_e110c5436a8d39fb94bc8d0bf00c4615
#
_entry.id   e110c5436a8d39fb94bc8d0bf00c4615
#
_cell.length_a   1.000
_cell.length_b   1.000
_cell.length_c   1.000
_cell.angle_alpha   90.00
_cell.angle_beta   90.00
_cell.angle_gamma   90.00
#
_symmetry.space_group_name_H-M   'P 1'
#
loop_
_entity.id
_entity.type
_entity.pdbx_description
1 polymer ?
#
loop_
_entity_poly.entity_id
_entity_poly.type
_entity_poly.pdbx_seq_one_letter_code
_entity_poly.pdbx_strand_id
1 'polypeptide(L)'
;MSKDTTKKGDIQEKNLFFFSDVLPDKKIQVDFNSPDLSSNGGPVLVGLMKESIARKVARLIPDHRNQLLVLHSYEEMVCQRVGQIMCGYEDANDCDRLRHDSALKMSVGRKASDPDLCSQPTMTRLENHLDKKTL
;
A
#
# COMPACT_ATOMS: atom_id res chain seq x y z
N MET A 1 53.87 1.08 24.05
CA MET A 1 53.05 0.83 22.86
C MET A 1 51.67 0.26 23.30
N SER A 2 50.73 1.13 23.49
CA SER A 2 49.39 0.76 23.92
C SER A 2 48.54 0.55 22.68
N LYS A 3 47.98 -0.67 22.50
CA LYS A 3 47.01 -0.97 21.45
C LYS A 3 45.65 -0.60 21.97
N ASP A 4 45.15 0.54 21.53
CA ASP A 4 43.74 0.89 21.66
C ASP A 4 42.91 -0.03 20.75
N THR A 5 42.32 -1.03 21.37
CA THR A 5 41.25 -1.85 20.76
C THR A 5 39.95 -1.14 21.04
N THR A 6 39.58 -0.23 20.16
CA THR A 6 38.22 0.33 20.14
C THR A 6 37.24 -0.80 19.85
N LYS A 7 36.55 -1.29 20.87
CA LYS A 7 35.44 -2.17 20.76
C LYS A 7 34.37 -1.44 19.94
N LYS A 8 34.20 -1.87 18.70
CA LYS A 8 33.02 -1.59 17.90
C LYS A 8 31.81 -2.07 18.72
N GLY A 9 31.07 -1.14 19.31
CA GLY A 9 29.86 -1.47 20.03
C GLY A 9 28.91 -2.16 19.08
N ASP A 10 28.49 -3.35 19.45
CA ASP A 10 27.35 -4.04 18.86
C ASP A 10 26.14 -3.10 18.99
N ILE A 11 25.87 -2.36 17.93
CA ILE A 11 24.56 -1.78 17.71
C ILE A 11 23.71 -3.01 17.46
N GLN A 12 23.09 -3.55 18.52
CA GLN A 12 21.98 -4.46 18.36
C GLN A 12 21.00 -3.76 17.45
N GLU A 13 20.90 -4.23 16.20
CA GLU A 13 19.83 -3.91 15.31
C GLU A 13 18.53 -4.28 16.04
N LYS A 14 17.97 -3.33 16.76
CA LYS A 14 16.58 -3.43 17.16
C LYS A 14 15.80 -3.40 15.86
N ASN A 15 15.57 -4.60 15.32
CA ASN A 15 14.61 -4.80 14.25
C ASN A 15 13.29 -4.22 14.74
N LEU A 16 13.01 -2.99 14.40
CA LEU A 16 11.74 -2.36 14.66
C LEU A 16 10.74 -3.01 13.70
N PHE A 17 10.17 -4.14 14.11
CA PHE A 17 9.04 -4.74 13.41
C PHE A 17 7.81 -3.88 13.69
N PHE A 18 7.60 -2.89 12.85
CA PHE A 18 6.34 -2.17 12.82
C PHE A 18 5.29 -3.08 12.19
N PHE A 19 4.15 -3.21 12.87
CA PHE A 19 2.95 -3.86 12.33
C PHE A 19 2.96 -5.38 12.19
N SER A 20 3.77 -6.11 12.97
CA SER A 20 3.73 -7.58 13.01
C SER A 20 2.33 -8.12 13.33
N ASP A 21 1.59 -7.42 14.18
CA ASP A 21 0.25 -7.84 14.62
C ASP A 21 -0.83 -7.64 13.54
N VAL A 22 -0.57 -6.77 12.60
CA VAL A 22 -1.52 -6.38 11.54
C VAL A 22 -1.21 -7.06 10.22
N LEU A 23 0.06 -7.38 9.99
CA LEU A 23 0.56 -8.09 8.82
C LEU A 23 1.41 -9.28 9.28
N PRO A 24 0.81 -10.32 9.90
CA PRO A 24 1.54 -11.41 10.54
C PRO A 24 2.45 -12.16 9.57
N ASP A 25 2.08 -12.18 8.28
CA ASP A 25 2.84 -12.87 7.24
C ASP A 25 3.90 -12.00 6.56
N LYS A 26 4.05 -10.74 6.99
CA LYS A 26 4.96 -9.78 6.35
C LYS A 26 5.88 -9.14 7.38
N LYS A 27 7.18 -9.36 7.20
CA LYS A 27 8.20 -8.63 7.96
C LYS A 27 8.43 -7.30 7.27
N ILE A 28 8.04 -6.20 7.93
CA ILE A 28 8.33 -4.85 7.48
C ILE A 28 9.51 -4.37 8.32
N GLN A 29 10.64 -4.14 7.68
CA GLN A 29 11.82 -3.55 8.28
C GLN A 29 11.91 -2.09 7.85
N VAL A 30 12.11 -1.20 8.81
CA VAL A 30 12.45 0.20 8.51
C VAL A 30 13.98 0.28 8.44
N ASP A 31 14.49 0.58 7.26
CA ASP A 31 15.91 0.76 7.02
C ASP A 31 16.16 2.13 6.40
N PHE A 32 17.17 2.84 6.90
CA PHE A 32 17.57 4.15 6.39
C PHE A 32 18.73 4.06 5.39
N ASN A 33 19.24 2.86 5.11
CA ASN A 33 20.38 2.63 4.24
C ASN A 33 20.00 1.95 2.91
N SER A 34 18.71 1.75 2.66
CA SER A 34 18.26 1.08 1.44
C SER A 34 18.19 2.04 0.24
N PRO A 35 18.66 1.63 -0.94
CA PRO A 35 18.52 2.41 -2.15
C PRO A 35 17.06 2.49 -2.67
N ASP A 36 16.20 1.55 -2.28
CA ASP A 36 14.80 1.47 -2.70
C ASP A 36 13.87 2.07 -1.63
N LEU A 37 14.04 3.36 -1.36
CA LEU A 37 13.21 4.08 -0.41
C LEU A 37 11.90 4.51 -1.09
N SER A 38 10.78 4.10 -0.53
CA SER A 38 9.49 4.72 -0.84
C SER A 38 9.28 5.93 0.07
N SER A 39 9.01 7.10 -0.52
CA SER A 39 8.56 8.28 0.24
C SER A 39 7.14 8.11 0.80
N ASN A 40 6.46 7.04 0.44
CA ASN A 40 5.05 6.77 0.72
C ASN A 40 4.89 5.78 1.89
N GLY A 41 5.62 5.92 2.98
CA GLY A 41 5.50 5.04 4.15
C GLY A 41 4.12 5.08 4.83
N GLY A 42 3.37 6.17 4.66
CA GLY A 42 2.02 6.34 5.19
C GLY A 42 1.01 5.25 4.77
N PRO A 43 0.99 4.77 3.51
CA PRO A 43 0.09 3.71 3.06
C PRO A 43 0.23 2.39 3.82
N VAL A 44 1.38 2.12 4.40
CA VAL A 44 1.56 0.95 5.27
C VAL A 44 0.65 1.06 6.48
N LEU A 45 0.46 2.27 7.03
CA LEU A 45 -0.51 2.55 8.08
C LEU A 45 -1.96 2.35 7.60
N VAL A 46 -2.24 2.64 6.32
CA VAL A 46 -3.56 2.36 5.72
C VAL A 46 -3.82 0.87 5.60
N GLY A 47 -2.79 0.07 5.37
CA GLY A 47 -2.89 -1.40 5.46
C GLY A 47 -3.37 -1.87 6.83
N LEU A 48 -3.09 -1.12 7.92
CA LEU A 48 -3.64 -1.34 9.27
C LEU A 48 -5.14 -1.10 9.34
N MET A 49 -5.63 -0.21 8.51
CA MET A 49 -7.06 0.09 8.39
C MET A 49 -7.78 -0.95 7.51
N LYS A 50 -7.19 -2.15 7.33
CA LYS A 50 -7.74 -3.21 6.46
C LYS A 50 -9.15 -3.66 6.83
N GLU A 51 -9.49 -3.65 8.11
CA GLU A 51 -10.85 -3.83 8.60
C GLU A 51 -11.64 -2.51 8.64
N SER A 52 -11.09 -1.47 8.09
CA SER A 52 -11.57 -0.10 8.16
C SER A 52 -12.69 0.20 7.18
N ILE A 53 -13.14 1.43 7.29
CA ILE A 53 -14.19 2.06 6.49
C ILE A 53 -14.02 1.79 4.99
N ALA A 54 -12.79 1.86 4.44
CA ALA A 54 -12.54 1.66 3.01
C ALA A 54 -13.02 0.29 2.50
N ARG A 55 -12.75 -0.79 3.25
CA ARG A 55 -13.22 -2.14 2.89
C ARG A 55 -14.73 -2.29 3.03
N LYS A 56 -15.28 -1.74 4.12
CA LYS A 56 -16.73 -1.78 4.34
C LYS A 56 -17.46 -1.04 3.22
N VAL A 57 -16.97 0.14 2.84
CA VAL A 57 -17.51 0.92 1.72
C VAL A 57 -17.35 0.16 0.39
N ALA A 58 -16.20 -0.41 0.11
CA ALA A 58 -15.97 -1.15 -1.12
C ALA A 58 -16.94 -2.33 -1.30
N ARG A 59 -17.30 -3.01 -0.21
CA ARG A 59 -18.26 -4.13 -0.23
C ARG A 59 -19.69 -3.68 -0.51
N LEU A 60 -20.01 -2.41 -0.32
CA LEU A 60 -21.32 -1.86 -0.66
C LEU A 60 -21.45 -1.52 -2.14
N ILE A 61 -20.34 -1.48 -2.88
CA ILE A 61 -20.34 -1.19 -4.32
C ILE A 61 -20.68 -2.47 -5.08
N PRO A 62 -21.82 -2.53 -5.79
CA PRO A 62 -22.18 -3.70 -6.57
C PRO A 62 -21.21 -3.85 -7.75
N ASP A 63 -20.54 -4.99 -7.84
CA ASP A 63 -19.63 -5.31 -8.92
C ASP A 63 -20.28 -6.25 -9.94
N HIS A 64 -20.75 -5.67 -11.04
CA HIS A 64 -21.40 -6.40 -12.14
C HIS A 64 -20.42 -6.86 -13.22
N ARG A 65 -19.10 -6.70 -12.99
CA ARG A 65 -18.08 -7.14 -13.95
C ARG A 65 -17.98 -8.67 -13.97
N ASN A 66 -17.53 -9.23 -15.09
CA ASN A 66 -17.23 -10.66 -15.15
C ASN A 66 -16.01 -10.95 -14.26
N GLN A 67 -16.25 -11.61 -13.13
CA GLN A 67 -15.24 -11.86 -12.09
C GLN A 67 -14.05 -12.71 -12.60
N LEU A 68 -14.22 -13.49 -13.66
CA LEU A 68 -13.13 -14.25 -14.28
C LEU A 68 -12.12 -13.36 -15.01
N LEU A 69 -12.52 -12.14 -15.36
CA LEU A 69 -11.68 -11.17 -16.08
C LEU A 69 -11.24 -9.99 -15.20
N VAL A 70 -11.64 -9.99 -13.94
CA VAL A 70 -11.28 -8.92 -12.99
C VAL A 70 -9.86 -9.13 -12.48
N LEU A 71 -8.94 -8.24 -12.86
CA LEU A 71 -7.57 -8.20 -12.33
C LEU A 71 -7.48 -7.44 -11.00
N HIS A 72 -8.33 -6.44 -10.80
CA HIS A 72 -8.37 -5.58 -9.63
C HIS A 72 -9.79 -5.54 -9.09
N SER A 73 -10.00 -6.04 -7.87
CA SER A 73 -11.30 -5.95 -7.20
C SER A 73 -11.63 -4.50 -6.82
N TYR A 74 -12.91 -4.18 -6.66
CA TYR A 74 -13.30 -2.86 -6.17
C TYR A 74 -12.73 -2.59 -4.77
N GLU A 75 -12.64 -3.62 -3.93
CA GLU A 75 -12.02 -3.51 -2.61
C GLU A 75 -10.55 -3.06 -2.72
N GLU A 76 -9.77 -3.69 -3.59
CA GLU A 76 -8.39 -3.33 -3.84
C GLU A 76 -8.27 -1.90 -4.38
N MET A 77 -9.09 -1.54 -5.36
CA MET A 77 -9.06 -0.23 -5.99
C MET A 77 -9.44 0.90 -5.02
N VAL A 78 -10.46 0.69 -4.19
CA VAL A 78 -10.83 1.67 -3.15
C VAL A 78 -9.73 1.83 -2.12
N CYS A 79 -9.12 0.72 -1.66
CA CYS A 79 -7.97 0.79 -0.74
C CYS A 79 -6.78 1.50 -1.37
N GLN A 80 -6.47 1.24 -2.65
CA GLN A 80 -5.44 1.93 -3.40
C GLN A 80 -5.72 3.44 -3.44
N ARG A 81 -6.94 3.83 -3.80
CA ARG A 81 -7.33 5.23 -3.91
C ARG A 81 -7.25 5.98 -2.59
N VAL A 82 -7.76 5.38 -1.52
CA VAL A 82 -7.66 5.94 -0.16
C VAL A 82 -6.20 6.09 0.26
N GLY A 83 -5.35 5.09 -0.01
CA GLY A 83 -3.92 5.15 0.27
C GLY A 83 -3.23 6.30 -0.47
N GLN A 84 -3.57 6.52 -1.74
CA GLN A 84 -3.04 7.63 -2.53
C GLN A 84 -3.45 8.99 -1.96
N ILE A 85 -4.73 9.19 -1.66
CA ILE A 85 -5.25 10.44 -1.07
C ILE A 85 -4.56 10.72 0.27
N MET A 86 -4.38 9.73 1.12
CA MET A 86 -3.70 9.89 2.40
C MET A 86 -2.22 10.27 2.27
N CYS A 87 -1.60 9.95 1.13
CA CYS A 87 -0.24 10.37 0.79
C CYS A 87 -0.18 11.72 0.05
N GLY A 88 -1.32 12.40 -0.11
CA GLY A 88 -1.40 13.69 -0.77
C GLY A 88 -1.58 13.62 -2.29
N TYR A 89 -1.87 12.44 -2.86
CA TYR A 89 -2.13 12.26 -4.30
C TYR A 89 -3.64 12.27 -4.56
N GLU A 90 -4.19 13.45 -4.74
CA GLU A 90 -5.64 13.64 -4.90
C GLU A 90 -6.13 13.29 -6.31
N ASP A 91 -5.25 13.29 -7.32
CA ASP A 91 -5.62 13.03 -8.71
C ASP A 91 -5.44 11.54 -9.06
N ALA A 92 -6.43 10.99 -9.78
CA ALA A 92 -6.34 9.64 -10.35
C ALA A 92 -5.21 9.50 -11.39
N ASN A 93 -4.74 10.60 -11.99
CA ASN A 93 -3.60 10.60 -12.91
C ASN A 93 -2.31 10.07 -12.26
N ASP A 94 -2.16 10.22 -10.96
CA ASP A 94 -1.01 9.67 -10.24
C ASP A 94 -1.00 8.14 -10.18
N CYS A 95 -2.12 7.47 -10.46
CA CYS A 95 -2.23 6.02 -10.41
C CYS A 95 -1.18 5.33 -11.28
N ASP A 96 -0.92 5.83 -12.49
CA ASP A 96 0.03 5.19 -13.42
C ASP A 96 1.47 5.24 -12.91
N ARG A 97 1.84 6.27 -12.18
CA ARG A 97 3.14 6.39 -11.53
C ARG A 97 3.22 5.57 -10.25
N LEU A 98 2.16 5.59 -9.46
CA LEU A 98 2.13 5.00 -8.12
C LEU A 98 1.82 3.48 -8.11
N ARG A 99 1.29 2.94 -9.21
CA ARG A 99 0.93 1.51 -9.30
C ARG A 99 2.10 0.56 -9.06
N HIS A 100 3.32 1.02 -9.30
CA HIS A 100 4.56 0.27 -9.12
C HIS A 100 5.10 0.35 -7.67
N ASP A 101 4.62 1.31 -6.88
CA ASP A 101 5.14 1.59 -5.54
C ASP A 101 4.91 0.42 -4.58
N SER A 102 6.00 -0.06 -3.98
CA SER A 102 5.99 -1.21 -3.08
C SER A 102 5.17 -0.98 -1.81
N ALA A 103 5.21 0.24 -1.25
CA ALA A 103 4.45 0.58 -0.04
C ALA A 103 2.95 0.61 -0.33
N LEU A 104 2.53 1.15 -1.50
CA LEU A 104 1.13 1.11 -1.93
C LEU A 104 0.66 -0.32 -2.21
N LYS A 105 1.47 -1.17 -2.87
CA LYS A 105 1.15 -2.59 -3.05
C LYS A 105 0.92 -3.28 -1.70
N MET A 106 1.79 -3.03 -0.72
CA MET A 106 1.64 -3.60 0.61
C MET A 106 0.40 -3.08 1.33
N SER A 107 0.03 -1.82 1.15
CA SER A 107 -1.16 -1.22 1.76
C SER A 107 -2.47 -1.91 1.35
N VAL A 108 -2.55 -2.41 0.12
CA VAL A 108 -3.70 -3.17 -0.38
C VAL A 108 -3.60 -4.68 -0.14
N GLY A 109 -2.52 -5.14 0.51
CA GLY A 109 -2.33 -6.55 0.87
C GLY A 109 -1.51 -7.35 -0.12
N ARG A 110 -0.94 -6.74 -1.15
CA ARG A 110 -0.02 -7.37 -2.09
C ARG A 110 1.42 -7.41 -1.56
N LYS A 111 2.23 -8.29 -2.10
CA LYS A 111 3.69 -8.25 -1.92
C LYS A 111 4.29 -7.16 -2.81
N ALA A 112 5.45 -6.64 -2.44
CA ALA A 112 6.18 -5.68 -3.28
C ALA A 112 6.48 -6.24 -4.70
N SER A 113 6.75 -7.56 -4.78
CA SER A 113 7.03 -8.29 -6.04
C SER A 113 5.79 -8.65 -6.85
N ASP A 114 4.59 -8.46 -6.32
CA ASP A 114 3.35 -8.80 -7.03
C ASP A 114 3.15 -7.85 -8.23
N PRO A 115 2.29 -8.22 -9.20
CA PRO A 115 1.93 -7.34 -10.30
C PRO A 115 1.48 -5.96 -9.84
N ASP A 116 1.53 -5.01 -10.74
CA ASP A 116 1.16 -3.62 -10.47
C ASP A 116 -0.28 -3.47 -10.00
N LEU A 117 -0.54 -2.39 -9.29
CA LEU A 117 -1.88 -1.95 -8.95
C LEU A 117 -2.63 -1.43 -10.18
N CYS A 118 -3.89 -1.07 -10.02
CA CYS A 118 -4.69 -0.62 -11.16
C CYS A 118 -4.17 0.69 -11.76
N SER A 119 -4.34 0.81 -13.07
CA SER A 119 -3.95 1.99 -13.84
C SER A 119 -4.96 3.13 -13.69
N GLN A 120 -4.55 4.32 -14.08
CA GLN A 120 -5.39 5.52 -14.09
C GLN A 120 -6.72 5.30 -14.86
N PRO A 121 -6.76 4.76 -16.09
CA PRO A 121 -8.03 4.54 -16.78
C PRO A 121 -8.97 3.58 -16.03
N THR A 122 -8.41 2.60 -15.32
CA THR A 122 -9.18 1.64 -14.53
C THR A 122 -9.76 2.31 -13.28
N MET A 123 -8.98 3.15 -12.62
CA MET A 123 -9.43 3.94 -11.47
C MET A 123 -10.54 4.91 -11.86
N THR A 124 -10.37 5.65 -12.95
CA THR A 124 -11.37 6.59 -13.46
C THR A 124 -12.70 5.90 -13.81
N ARG A 125 -12.66 4.66 -14.33
CA ARG A 125 -13.89 3.89 -14.56
C ARG A 125 -14.63 3.56 -13.27
N LEU A 126 -13.90 3.26 -12.19
CA LEU A 126 -14.50 3.06 -10.87
C LEU A 126 -15.15 4.35 -10.36
N GLU A 127 -14.43 5.47 -10.38
CA GLU A 127 -14.93 6.77 -9.91
C GLU A 127 -16.20 7.17 -10.69
N ASN A 128 -16.18 7.08 -12.01
CA ASN A 128 -17.34 7.37 -12.85
C ASN A 128 -18.53 6.40 -12.64
N HIS A 129 -18.26 5.18 -12.22
CA HIS A 129 -19.32 4.21 -11.90
C HIS A 129 -20.05 4.60 -10.61
N LEU A 130 -19.31 5.10 -9.64
CA LEU A 130 -19.85 5.55 -8.36
C LEU A 130 -20.70 6.82 -8.52
N ASP A 131 -20.24 7.78 -9.31
CA ASP A 131 -20.94 9.06 -9.52
C ASP A 131 -22.32 8.91 -10.18
N LYS A 132 -22.49 7.89 -11.01
CA LYS A 132 -23.71 7.73 -11.83
C LYS A 132 -24.84 6.92 -11.20
N LYS A 133 -24.56 6.12 -10.17
CA LYS A 133 -25.53 5.12 -9.68
C LYS A 133 -25.74 5.10 -8.18
N THR A 134 -24.95 5.83 -7.43
CA THR A 134 -24.92 5.66 -5.97
C THR A 134 -25.45 6.89 -5.23
N LEU A 135 -25.81 7.93 -5.95
CA LEU A 135 -26.50 9.13 -5.45
C LEU A 135 -27.92 9.19 -5.99
#